data_133ca5361be7be3809bab58606295d5e
#
_entry.id   133ca5361be7be3809bab58606295d5e
#
_cell.length_a   1.000
_cell.length_b   1.000
_cell.length_c   1.000
_cell.angle_alpha   90.00
_cell.angle_beta   90.00
_cell.angle_gamma   90.00
#
_symmetry.space_group_name_H-M   'P 1'
#
loop_
_entity.id
_entity.type
_entity.pdbx_description
1 polymer ?
#
loop_
_entity_poly.entity_id
_entity_poly.type
_entity_poly.pdbx_seq_one_letter_code
_entity_poly.pdbx_strand_id
1 'polypeptide(L)'
;MRQDGLVSDGSSRLLVQPEDWINADPDPLTRSTIEKLSSNSDLIAAHFGAKLSFGTAGLRAARGVGPSRMNRVSVRVAARAIGGYVLDRGLAEKGVVIGYDARPDSDIYALDSARLLTALGVRCLLIDEPCPTPVVVWHQMARMTAGAIVVTASHNPSSDSGYKVYGPDGTQIRPPIDQEIELLMNFDSLPTDTELATSEEVSRLSGQDSISAYVQAVIPQADAPHISRHLTEWVYTPLCGVGGATLEAACSQAGISSPIRVDSQFKPDGSFPGLPFPNPEEKGALAEAFRIADRRNVNLVLANDPDADRLAVAVRTKDGWNQLSGDELGLLLCDHQLKTTNGKDRLTASSVVSSEAVATLCARHDVEHVRTLTGFKWIMEPAASRPDSNWVFGYEEALGYSVNSAVLDKDGISAAVKFLEMIETLDAVNLGPLERLDELAFEIGLFVTHQASGQFDSITIESVLDALRITPPEEVNGSQIVATIDWLEKPHPLTTNLIEFRSKDGLRIAIRPSGTEPKVKIYLEQTIPKPVGDLAALRSSCSENLKSVGAATLSWFN
;
A
#
# COMPACT_ATOMS: atom_id res chain seq x y z
N MET A 1 -50.30 -33.98 -13.59
CA MET A 1 -51.01 -32.73 -13.89
C MET A 1 -50.59 -31.67 -12.90
N ARG A 2 -50.31 -30.53 -13.45
CA ARG A 2 -49.81 -29.25 -12.89
C ARG A 2 -48.31 -29.15 -12.69
N GLN A 3 -47.66 -28.66 -13.73
CA GLN A 3 -46.43 -27.90 -13.72
C GLN A 3 -46.78 -26.52 -13.13
N ASP A 4 -46.30 -26.23 -11.94
CA ASP A 4 -46.24 -24.86 -11.46
C ASP A 4 -44.89 -24.28 -11.88
N GLY A 5 -44.96 -23.40 -12.89
CA GLY A 5 -43.81 -22.63 -13.36
C GLY A 5 -43.34 -21.67 -12.30
N LEU A 6 -42.13 -21.86 -11.81
CA LEU A 6 -41.38 -20.83 -11.13
C LEU A 6 -40.97 -19.80 -12.17
N VAL A 7 -41.75 -18.72 -12.25
CA VAL A 7 -41.31 -17.46 -12.84
C VAL A 7 -40.25 -16.92 -11.89
N SER A 8 -38.99 -16.98 -12.30
CA SER A 8 -37.91 -16.28 -11.63
C SER A 8 -38.14 -14.79 -11.88
N ASP A 9 -38.72 -14.13 -10.87
CA ASP A 9 -38.75 -12.67 -10.79
C ASP A 9 -37.31 -12.19 -10.69
N GLY A 10 -36.83 -11.55 -11.79
CA GLY A 10 -35.45 -11.08 -11.93
C GLY A 10 -35.13 -9.82 -11.13
N SER A 11 -35.81 -9.57 -10.00
CA SER A 11 -35.43 -8.54 -9.05
C SER A 11 -34.24 -9.03 -8.22
N SER A 12 -33.02 -8.55 -8.51
CA SER A 12 -31.87 -8.73 -7.64
C SER A 12 -32.26 -8.28 -6.23
N ARG A 13 -32.23 -9.22 -5.27
CA ARG A 13 -32.59 -8.96 -3.87
C ARG A 13 -31.62 -7.94 -3.30
N LEU A 14 -32.12 -6.75 -2.93
CA LEU A 14 -31.32 -5.72 -2.27
C LEU A 14 -30.91 -6.20 -0.85
N LEU A 15 -29.70 -5.86 -0.45
CA LEU A 15 -29.18 -6.16 0.88
C LEU A 15 -29.87 -5.27 1.94
N VAL A 16 -30.13 -4.00 1.59
CA VAL A 16 -30.79 -3.00 2.44
C VAL A 16 -31.77 -2.24 1.58
N GLN A 17 -32.93 -1.89 2.13
CA GLN A 17 -33.89 -1.05 1.42
C GLN A 17 -33.43 0.43 1.41
N PRO A 18 -33.60 1.15 0.29
CA PRO A 18 -33.20 2.55 0.20
C PRO A 18 -33.86 3.46 1.27
N GLU A 19 -35.09 3.17 1.66
CA GLU A 19 -35.84 3.90 2.69
C GLU A 19 -35.21 3.76 4.08
N ASP A 20 -34.74 2.55 4.44
CA ASP A 20 -34.04 2.31 5.70
C ASP A 20 -32.69 3.07 5.74
N TRP A 21 -32.01 3.12 4.59
CA TRP A 21 -30.80 3.90 4.42
C TRP A 21 -31.01 5.40 4.61
N ILE A 22 -32.07 5.96 3.99
CA ILE A 22 -32.44 7.37 4.13
C ILE A 22 -32.69 7.75 5.60
N ASN A 23 -33.23 6.84 6.39
CA ASN A 23 -33.53 7.09 7.80
C ASN A 23 -32.28 7.01 8.69
N ALA A 24 -31.27 6.25 8.29
CA ALA A 24 -30.05 6.06 9.08
C ALA A 24 -28.91 7.02 8.68
N ASP A 25 -28.87 7.43 7.41
CA ASP A 25 -27.78 8.26 6.89
C ASP A 25 -27.99 9.74 7.27
N PRO A 26 -27.06 10.33 8.03
CA PRO A 26 -27.14 11.73 8.44
C PRO A 26 -26.76 12.72 7.32
N ASP A 27 -26.28 12.25 6.15
CA ASP A 27 -25.99 13.13 5.01
C ASP A 27 -27.30 13.70 4.44
N PRO A 28 -27.45 15.05 4.43
CA PRO A 28 -28.67 15.69 3.93
C PRO A 28 -28.93 15.44 2.43
N LEU A 29 -27.90 15.04 1.67
CA LEU A 29 -28.02 14.78 0.23
C LEU A 29 -28.44 13.33 -0.07
N THR A 30 -28.43 12.42 0.90
CA THR A 30 -28.74 11.00 0.70
C THR A 30 -30.09 10.78 0.04
N ARG A 31 -31.17 11.39 0.56
CA ARG A 31 -32.51 11.28 -0.02
C ARG A 31 -32.55 11.66 -1.49
N SER A 32 -32.05 12.86 -1.83
CA SER A 32 -32.07 13.36 -3.20
C SER A 32 -31.19 12.54 -4.14
N THR A 33 -30.12 11.94 -3.62
CA THR A 33 -29.23 11.05 -4.36
C THR A 33 -29.93 9.72 -4.68
N ILE A 34 -30.60 9.11 -3.68
CA ILE A 34 -31.35 7.88 -3.85
C ILE A 34 -32.53 8.08 -4.83
N GLU A 35 -33.26 9.20 -4.72
CA GLU A 35 -34.33 9.53 -5.66
C GLU A 35 -33.86 9.58 -7.12
N LYS A 36 -32.66 10.12 -7.37
CA LYS A 36 -32.05 10.12 -8.72
C LYS A 36 -31.68 8.72 -9.19
N LEU A 37 -31.16 7.87 -8.29
CA LEU A 37 -30.80 6.49 -8.60
C LEU A 37 -32.03 5.60 -8.85
N SER A 38 -33.16 5.89 -8.18
CA SER A 38 -34.39 5.08 -8.21
C SER A 38 -35.04 5.01 -9.59
N SER A 39 -34.65 5.88 -10.52
CA SER A 39 -35.07 5.81 -11.93
C SER A 39 -34.40 4.67 -12.71
N ASN A 40 -33.37 4.01 -12.16
CA ASN A 40 -32.61 2.95 -12.80
C ASN A 40 -32.37 1.80 -11.80
N SER A 41 -33.02 0.67 -12.03
CA SER A 41 -32.94 -0.53 -11.18
C SER A 41 -31.51 -1.09 -11.08
N ASP A 42 -30.71 -1.00 -12.16
CA ASP A 42 -29.34 -1.51 -12.17
C ASP A 42 -28.43 -0.67 -11.30
N LEU A 43 -28.64 0.66 -11.27
CA LEU A 43 -27.92 1.55 -10.37
C LEU A 43 -28.29 1.29 -8.90
N ILE A 44 -29.57 1.09 -8.61
CA ILE A 44 -30.01 0.70 -7.25
C ILE A 44 -29.38 -0.64 -6.86
N ALA A 45 -29.41 -1.65 -7.71
CA ALA A 45 -28.78 -2.94 -7.46
C ALA A 45 -27.26 -2.80 -7.26
N ALA A 46 -26.58 -1.97 -8.04
CA ALA A 46 -25.14 -1.71 -7.89
C ALA A 46 -24.77 -1.01 -6.58
N HIS A 47 -25.67 -0.23 -5.99
CA HIS A 47 -25.44 0.49 -4.74
C HIS A 47 -25.92 -0.30 -3.51
N PHE A 48 -27.03 -1.06 -3.63
CA PHE A 48 -27.72 -1.68 -2.51
C PHE A 48 -27.75 -3.22 -2.53
N GLY A 49 -27.25 -3.85 -3.59
CA GLY A 49 -27.28 -5.31 -3.76
C GLY A 49 -26.16 -6.07 -3.05
N ALA A 50 -25.08 -5.38 -2.68
CA ALA A 50 -23.93 -5.99 -2.00
C ALA A 50 -23.37 -5.04 -0.92
N LYS A 51 -22.57 -5.57 0.01
CA LYS A 51 -21.81 -4.79 0.98
C LYS A 51 -20.34 -4.68 0.56
N LEU A 52 -19.63 -3.70 1.13
CA LEU A 52 -18.17 -3.65 1.09
C LEU A 52 -17.57 -4.87 1.79
N SER A 53 -16.46 -5.37 1.27
CA SER A 53 -15.65 -6.43 1.86
C SER A 53 -14.20 -6.00 2.04
N PHE A 54 -13.49 -6.62 2.98
CA PHE A 54 -12.09 -6.34 3.21
C PHE A 54 -11.22 -6.92 2.07
N GLY A 55 -10.51 -6.03 1.38
CA GLY A 55 -9.52 -6.38 0.37
C GLY A 55 -8.10 -6.49 0.91
N THR A 56 -7.12 -6.41 0.01
CA THR A 56 -5.69 -6.46 0.36
C THR A 56 -5.28 -5.32 1.29
N ALA A 57 -5.94 -4.16 1.22
CA ALA A 57 -5.59 -2.97 1.99
C ALA A 57 -6.83 -2.30 2.64
N GLY A 58 -7.66 -3.07 3.33
CA GLY A 58 -8.86 -2.59 4.02
C GLY A 58 -10.10 -2.50 3.12
N LEU A 59 -11.10 -1.73 3.57
CA LEU A 59 -12.27 -1.39 2.75
C LEU A 59 -11.90 -0.24 1.82
N ARG A 60 -12.30 -0.29 0.54
CA ARG A 60 -12.12 0.81 -0.41
C ARG A 60 -13.26 0.82 -1.42
N ALA A 61 -13.84 1.98 -1.65
CA ALA A 61 -14.79 2.21 -2.74
C ALA A 61 -14.95 3.70 -3.03
N ALA A 62 -15.62 4.00 -4.13
CA ALA A 62 -16.12 5.34 -4.40
C ALA A 62 -17.08 5.79 -3.28
N ARG A 63 -17.03 7.06 -2.94
CA ARG A 63 -17.99 7.68 -2.00
C ARG A 63 -19.39 7.71 -2.62
N GLY A 64 -20.41 7.53 -1.81
CA GLY A 64 -21.79 7.55 -2.27
C GLY A 64 -22.74 6.79 -1.35
N VAL A 65 -24.00 6.74 -1.70
CA VAL A 65 -25.07 6.08 -0.92
C VAL A 65 -25.06 4.57 -1.08
N GLY A 66 -25.50 3.85 -0.07
CA GLY A 66 -25.68 2.40 -0.09
C GLY A 66 -24.48 1.60 0.47
N PRO A 67 -24.72 0.31 0.79
CA PRO A 67 -23.74 -0.55 1.47
C PRO A 67 -22.53 -0.95 0.62
N SER A 68 -22.56 -0.76 -0.70
CA SER A 68 -21.42 -1.02 -1.59
C SER A 68 -20.51 0.20 -1.77
N ARG A 69 -20.77 1.31 -1.08
CA ARG A 69 -20.06 2.57 -1.19
C ARG A 69 -19.49 3.01 0.16
N MET A 70 -18.44 3.86 0.10
CA MET A 70 -17.94 4.52 1.30
C MET A 70 -18.83 5.71 1.66
N ASN A 71 -19.37 5.68 2.86
CA ASN A 71 -20.25 6.69 3.45
C ASN A 71 -20.31 6.52 4.97
N ARG A 72 -20.97 7.44 5.66
CA ARG A 72 -21.06 7.44 7.12
C ARG A 72 -21.69 6.17 7.68
N VAL A 73 -22.75 5.65 7.06
CA VAL A 73 -23.44 4.43 7.51
C VAL A 73 -22.55 3.21 7.39
N SER A 74 -21.90 3.02 6.22
CA SER A 74 -20.96 1.90 5.99
C SER A 74 -19.79 1.93 6.98
N VAL A 75 -19.24 3.12 7.26
CA VAL A 75 -18.15 3.32 8.24
C VAL A 75 -18.63 2.98 9.66
N ARG A 76 -19.83 3.40 10.06
CA ARG A 76 -20.43 3.07 11.37
C ARG A 76 -20.67 1.56 11.50
N VAL A 77 -21.16 0.89 10.47
CA VAL A 77 -21.31 -0.57 10.46
C VAL A 77 -19.95 -1.27 10.65
N ALA A 78 -18.92 -0.81 9.94
CA ALA A 78 -17.56 -1.34 10.11
C ALA A 78 -17.00 -1.08 11.52
N ALA A 79 -17.16 0.14 12.05
CA ALA A 79 -16.73 0.50 13.41
C ALA A 79 -17.45 -0.33 14.48
N ARG A 80 -18.77 -0.57 14.33
CA ARG A 80 -19.54 -1.45 15.21
C ARG A 80 -19.01 -2.89 15.19
N ALA A 81 -18.69 -3.40 14.02
CA ALA A 81 -18.12 -4.74 13.86
C ALA A 81 -16.74 -4.86 14.54
N ILE A 82 -15.88 -3.85 14.36
CA ILE A 82 -14.57 -3.78 15.04
C ILE A 82 -14.75 -3.66 16.56
N GLY A 83 -15.69 -2.83 17.03
CA GLY A 83 -16.03 -2.71 18.45
C GLY A 83 -16.47 -4.04 19.05
N GLY A 84 -17.36 -4.78 18.36
CA GLY A 84 -17.79 -6.12 18.75
C GLY A 84 -16.61 -7.10 18.84
N TYR A 85 -15.76 -7.12 17.83
CA TYR A 85 -14.54 -7.94 17.82
C TYR A 85 -13.62 -7.64 19.02
N VAL A 86 -13.42 -6.37 19.37
CA VAL A 86 -12.58 -5.93 20.49
C VAL A 86 -13.22 -6.31 21.83
N LEU A 87 -14.53 -6.13 21.97
CA LEU A 87 -15.29 -6.49 23.19
C LEU A 87 -15.29 -7.98 23.45
N ASP A 88 -15.57 -8.79 22.43
CA ASP A 88 -15.60 -10.26 22.53
C ASP A 88 -14.28 -10.86 23.02
N ARG A 89 -13.17 -10.13 22.79
CA ARG A 89 -11.82 -10.52 23.23
C ARG A 89 -11.38 -9.88 24.57
N GLY A 90 -12.24 -9.09 25.20
CA GLY A 90 -11.91 -8.39 26.44
C GLY A 90 -10.81 -7.32 26.27
N LEU A 91 -10.70 -6.73 25.09
CA LEU A 91 -9.63 -5.76 24.75
C LEU A 91 -10.11 -4.29 24.81
N ALA A 92 -11.32 -4.02 25.31
CA ALA A 92 -11.92 -2.68 25.32
C ALA A 92 -11.04 -1.61 25.98
N GLU A 93 -10.40 -1.93 27.10
CA GLU A 93 -9.49 -1.02 27.82
C GLU A 93 -8.19 -0.74 27.09
N LYS A 94 -7.71 -1.69 26.27
CA LYS A 94 -6.54 -1.42 25.40
C LYS A 94 -6.87 -0.36 24.36
N GLY A 95 -8.11 -0.36 23.89
CA GLY A 95 -8.66 0.66 23.01
C GLY A 95 -8.18 0.59 21.57
N VAL A 96 -8.59 1.57 20.77
CA VAL A 96 -8.28 1.69 19.34
C VAL A 96 -7.76 3.10 19.05
N VAL A 97 -6.66 3.21 18.30
CA VAL A 97 -6.17 4.49 17.77
C VAL A 97 -6.83 4.74 16.41
N ILE A 98 -7.27 5.97 16.16
CA ILE A 98 -7.88 6.36 14.88
C ILE A 98 -7.16 7.58 14.33
N GLY A 99 -6.82 7.54 13.04
CA GLY A 99 -6.32 8.68 12.28
C GLY A 99 -6.89 8.70 10.88
N TYR A 100 -6.57 9.73 10.12
CA TYR A 100 -7.15 9.95 8.79
C TYR A 100 -6.25 10.82 7.91
N ASP A 101 -6.44 10.69 6.58
CA ASP A 101 -5.79 11.53 5.58
C ASP A 101 -6.60 12.81 5.28
N ALA A 102 -6.16 13.59 4.30
CA ALA A 102 -6.80 14.87 3.95
C ALA A 102 -7.99 14.73 2.99
N ARG A 103 -8.44 13.52 2.64
CA ARG A 103 -9.56 13.32 1.71
C ARG A 103 -10.85 13.90 2.27
N PRO A 104 -11.77 14.36 1.39
CA PRO A 104 -13.09 14.78 1.83
C PRO A 104 -13.77 13.69 2.66
N ASP A 105 -14.40 14.09 3.76
CA ASP A 105 -15.14 13.26 4.72
C ASP A 105 -14.27 12.31 5.56
N SER A 106 -12.93 12.24 5.36
CA SER A 106 -12.07 11.35 6.17
C SER A 106 -12.12 11.69 7.66
N ASP A 107 -12.16 12.97 8.02
CA ASP A 107 -12.34 13.47 9.38
C ASP A 107 -13.70 13.09 9.98
N ILE A 108 -14.76 13.19 9.17
CA ILE A 108 -16.13 12.80 9.57
C ILE A 108 -16.20 11.29 9.82
N TYR A 109 -15.63 10.48 8.93
CA TYR A 109 -15.62 9.02 9.07
C TYR A 109 -14.78 8.57 10.27
N ALA A 110 -13.65 9.22 10.52
CA ALA A 110 -12.82 8.97 11.69
C ALA A 110 -13.57 9.32 13.00
N LEU A 111 -14.24 10.48 13.02
CA LEU A 111 -15.04 10.90 14.18
C LEU A 111 -16.25 10.00 14.42
N ASP A 112 -17.00 9.62 13.40
CA ASP A 112 -18.14 8.70 13.53
C ASP A 112 -17.68 7.34 14.08
N SER A 113 -16.55 6.82 13.61
CA SER A 113 -15.94 5.60 14.13
C SER A 113 -15.57 5.72 15.60
N ALA A 114 -14.90 6.82 15.98
CA ALA A 114 -14.51 7.10 17.36
C ALA A 114 -15.71 7.21 18.31
N ARG A 115 -16.74 7.95 17.91
CA ARG A 115 -17.98 8.14 18.68
C ARG A 115 -18.70 6.81 18.89
N LEU A 116 -18.79 5.98 17.84
CA LEU A 116 -19.47 4.69 17.94
C LEU A 116 -18.70 3.72 18.86
N LEU A 117 -17.38 3.61 18.68
CA LEU A 117 -16.53 2.78 19.55
C LEU A 117 -16.61 3.24 21.02
N THR A 118 -16.60 4.55 21.28
CA THR A 118 -16.76 5.12 22.63
C THR A 118 -18.11 4.76 23.21
N ALA A 119 -19.21 4.86 22.45
CA ALA A 119 -20.54 4.49 22.90
C ALA A 119 -20.66 2.99 23.24
N LEU A 120 -19.90 2.13 22.56
CA LEU A 120 -19.82 0.70 22.87
C LEU A 120 -18.95 0.38 24.10
N GLY A 121 -18.32 1.38 24.73
CA GLY A 121 -17.41 1.19 25.85
C GLY A 121 -15.99 0.77 25.45
N VAL A 122 -15.62 0.90 24.20
CA VAL A 122 -14.24 0.70 23.74
C VAL A 122 -13.49 2.02 23.86
N ARG A 123 -12.38 2.02 24.60
CA ARG A 123 -11.49 3.20 24.67
C ARG A 123 -11.02 3.60 23.28
N CYS A 124 -11.18 4.86 22.91
CA CYS A 124 -10.81 5.35 21.60
C CYS A 124 -9.88 6.57 21.71
N LEU A 125 -8.84 6.62 20.88
CA LEU A 125 -7.89 7.72 20.79
C LEU A 125 -7.90 8.25 19.35
N LEU A 126 -8.58 9.37 19.11
CA LEU A 126 -8.66 10.03 17.81
C LEU A 126 -7.52 11.05 17.67
N ILE A 127 -6.68 10.90 16.65
CA ILE A 127 -5.74 11.95 16.24
C ILE A 127 -6.56 13.02 15.53
N ASP A 128 -6.52 14.26 16.04
CA ASP A 128 -7.47 15.32 15.68
C ASP A 128 -7.12 16.13 14.42
N GLU A 129 -6.00 15.81 13.79
CA GLU A 129 -5.53 16.41 12.53
C GLU A 129 -5.17 15.33 11.51
N PRO A 130 -5.26 15.61 10.19
CA PRO A 130 -4.80 14.68 9.17
C PRO A 130 -3.31 14.33 9.36
N CYS A 131 -3.00 13.04 9.34
CA CYS A 131 -1.65 12.57 9.57
C CYS A 131 -1.31 11.33 8.71
N PRO A 132 -0.01 11.06 8.48
CA PRO A 132 0.45 9.86 7.77
C PRO A 132 0.00 8.56 8.42
N THR A 133 -0.31 7.56 7.59
CA THR A 133 -0.60 6.18 8.04
C THR A 133 0.45 5.65 9.02
N PRO A 134 1.78 5.76 8.78
CA PRO A 134 2.80 5.27 9.71
C PRO A 134 2.74 5.93 11.09
N VAL A 135 2.29 7.18 11.22
CA VAL A 135 2.11 7.84 12.52
C VAL A 135 1.05 7.10 13.35
N VAL A 136 -0.08 6.76 12.74
CA VAL A 136 -1.18 6.05 13.42
C VAL A 136 -0.75 4.65 13.84
N VAL A 137 -0.08 3.91 12.95
CA VAL A 137 0.43 2.56 13.23
C VAL A 137 1.47 2.59 14.34
N TRP A 138 2.38 3.57 14.33
CA TRP A 138 3.34 3.75 15.42
C TRP A 138 2.65 3.99 16.77
N HIS A 139 1.61 4.84 16.80
CA HIS A 139 0.86 5.10 18.04
C HIS A 139 0.17 3.84 18.56
N GLN A 140 -0.36 2.99 17.67
CA GLN A 140 -0.89 1.68 18.04
C GLN A 140 0.17 0.84 18.76
N MET A 141 1.35 0.70 18.14
CA MET A 141 2.45 -0.11 18.66
C MET A 141 2.97 0.44 19.99
N ALA A 142 3.27 1.73 20.05
CA ALA A 142 3.81 2.40 21.22
C ALA A 142 2.86 2.34 22.45
N ARG A 143 1.55 2.30 22.21
CA ARG A 143 0.51 2.24 23.25
C ARG A 143 -0.04 0.85 23.49
N MET A 144 0.36 -0.15 22.69
CA MET A 144 -0.11 -1.54 22.76
C MET A 144 -1.64 -1.62 22.72
N THR A 145 -2.28 -0.83 21.85
CA THR A 145 -3.74 -0.83 21.74
C THR A 145 -4.26 -2.10 21.07
N ALA A 146 -5.56 -2.37 21.18
CA ALA A 146 -6.21 -3.53 20.58
C ALA A 146 -6.23 -3.48 19.04
N GLY A 147 -6.01 -2.29 18.47
CA GLY A 147 -5.95 -2.08 17.05
C GLY A 147 -5.84 -0.62 16.68
N ALA A 148 -5.82 -0.36 15.37
CA ALA A 148 -5.93 0.99 14.84
C ALA A 148 -6.84 1.03 13.60
N ILE A 149 -7.33 2.22 13.31
CA ILE A 149 -8.10 2.54 12.11
C ILE A 149 -7.46 3.73 11.43
N VAL A 150 -7.24 3.63 10.11
CA VAL A 150 -6.80 4.76 9.30
C VAL A 150 -7.79 4.98 8.16
N VAL A 151 -8.45 6.13 8.19
CA VAL A 151 -9.39 6.52 7.14
C VAL A 151 -8.61 7.13 5.99
N THR A 152 -8.35 6.33 4.96
CA THR A 152 -7.59 6.70 3.77
C THR A 152 -7.86 5.74 2.63
N ALA A 153 -7.86 6.24 1.39
CA ALA A 153 -7.80 5.42 0.20
C ALA A 153 -6.40 5.42 -0.46
N SER A 154 -5.34 5.86 0.29
CA SER A 154 -3.95 5.93 -0.20
C SER A 154 -3.87 6.72 -1.52
N HIS A 155 -3.45 6.11 -2.61
CA HIS A 155 -3.25 6.72 -3.93
C HIS A 155 -4.47 6.68 -4.87
N ASN A 156 -5.64 6.21 -4.41
CA ASN A 156 -6.85 6.20 -5.24
C ASN A 156 -7.30 7.64 -5.59
N PRO A 157 -8.13 7.83 -6.63
CA PRO A 157 -8.71 9.13 -6.97
C PRO A 157 -9.43 9.82 -5.80
N SER A 158 -9.65 11.12 -5.90
CA SER A 158 -10.36 11.90 -4.88
C SER A 158 -11.82 11.47 -4.66
N SER A 159 -12.43 10.79 -5.65
CA SER A 159 -13.77 10.21 -5.54
C SER A 159 -13.87 9.07 -4.54
N ASP A 160 -12.75 8.44 -4.23
CA ASP A 160 -12.69 7.25 -3.40
C ASP A 160 -12.37 7.60 -1.95
N SER A 161 -12.86 6.75 -1.04
CA SER A 161 -12.44 6.70 0.34
C SER A 161 -12.13 5.27 0.75
N GLY A 162 -11.48 5.10 1.89
CA GLY A 162 -11.11 3.79 2.39
C GLY A 162 -10.93 3.76 3.90
N TYR A 163 -10.71 2.54 4.40
CA TYR A 163 -10.72 2.26 5.83
C TYR A 163 -9.75 1.11 6.10
N LYS A 164 -8.51 1.44 6.45
CA LYS A 164 -7.50 0.46 6.86
C LYS A 164 -7.74 0.10 8.32
N VAL A 165 -7.67 -1.18 8.65
CA VAL A 165 -7.83 -1.70 10.02
C VAL A 165 -6.59 -2.51 10.38
N TYR A 166 -6.09 -2.29 11.59
CA TYR A 166 -4.92 -2.97 12.15
C TYR A 166 -5.34 -3.80 13.35
N GLY A 167 -4.79 -5.01 13.43
CA GLY A 167 -5.06 -5.96 14.50
C GLY A 167 -4.19 -5.75 15.75
N PRO A 168 -4.40 -6.56 16.80
CA PRO A 168 -3.63 -6.44 18.05
C PRO A 168 -2.12 -6.69 17.90
N ASP A 169 -1.70 -7.32 16.81
CA ASP A 169 -0.30 -7.57 16.46
C ASP A 169 0.39 -6.41 15.76
N GLY A 170 -0.34 -5.30 15.51
CA GLY A 170 0.17 -4.09 14.86
C GLY A 170 0.18 -4.12 13.33
N THR A 171 -0.15 -5.25 12.72
CA THR A 171 -0.24 -5.37 11.26
C THR A 171 -1.68 -5.11 10.77
N GLN A 172 -1.87 -4.77 9.50
CA GLN A 172 -3.20 -4.76 8.92
C GLN A 172 -3.86 -6.14 9.07
N ILE A 173 -5.18 -6.12 9.35
CA ILE A 173 -5.94 -7.36 9.56
C ILE A 173 -5.83 -8.29 8.35
N ARG A 174 -5.68 -9.57 8.65
CA ARG A 174 -5.60 -10.67 7.69
C ARG A 174 -6.42 -11.86 8.20
N PRO A 175 -6.69 -12.88 7.40
CA PRO A 175 -7.39 -14.05 7.87
C PRO A 175 -6.76 -14.65 9.15
N PRO A 176 -7.56 -15.02 10.15
CA PRO A 176 -9.04 -15.03 10.15
C PRO A 176 -9.70 -13.70 10.60
N ILE A 177 -8.93 -12.70 11.05
CA ILE A 177 -9.46 -11.49 11.73
C ILE A 177 -10.34 -10.66 10.80
N ASP A 178 -9.93 -10.45 9.55
CA ASP A 178 -10.72 -9.73 8.55
C ASP A 178 -12.06 -10.40 8.27
N GLN A 179 -12.08 -11.74 8.17
CA GLN A 179 -13.31 -12.52 7.98
C GLN A 179 -14.23 -12.46 9.21
N GLU A 180 -13.67 -12.55 10.42
CA GLU A 180 -14.43 -12.44 11.67
C GLU A 180 -15.10 -11.07 11.80
N ILE A 181 -14.38 -9.98 11.52
CA ILE A 181 -14.94 -8.63 11.53
C ILE A 181 -16.00 -8.49 10.42
N GLU A 182 -15.75 -9.02 9.22
CA GLU A 182 -16.70 -8.94 8.12
C GLU A 182 -18.02 -9.68 8.42
N LEU A 183 -17.98 -10.80 9.15
CA LEU A 183 -19.17 -11.50 9.63
C LEU A 183 -19.98 -10.67 10.63
N LEU A 184 -19.32 -9.82 11.43
CA LEU A 184 -19.98 -8.90 12.35
C LEU A 184 -20.55 -7.66 11.67
N MET A 185 -20.19 -7.37 10.41
CA MET A 185 -20.74 -6.27 9.62
C MET A 185 -22.20 -6.56 9.25
N ASN A 186 -23.12 -6.21 10.13
CA ASN A 186 -24.56 -6.43 9.97
C ASN A 186 -25.26 -5.16 9.49
N PHE A 187 -25.95 -5.27 8.36
CA PHE A 187 -26.74 -4.21 7.73
C PHE A 187 -28.26 -4.33 8.00
N ASP A 188 -28.73 -5.33 8.76
CA ASP A 188 -30.15 -5.46 9.15
C ASP A 188 -30.56 -4.37 10.17
N SER A 189 -29.59 -3.80 10.89
CA SER A 189 -29.77 -2.69 11.84
C SER A 189 -28.70 -1.65 11.60
N LEU A 190 -29.05 -0.54 11.00
CA LEU A 190 -28.11 0.53 10.64
C LEU A 190 -27.87 1.47 11.83
N PRO A 191 -26.61 1.79 12.19
CA PRO A 191 -26.31 2.71 13.29
C PRO A 191 -26.75 4.14 12.97
N THR A 192 -27.53 4.74 13.88
CA THR A 192 -28.02 6.12 13.81
C THR A 192 -27.23 7.06 14.71
N ASP A 193 -27.44 8.38 14.59
CA ASP A 193 -26.77 9.37 15.44
C ASP A 193 -27.07 9.20 16.93
N THR A 194 -28.21 8.59 17.28
CA THR A 194 -28.60 8.37 18.69
C THR A 194 -27.81 7.27 19.40
N GLU A 195 -27.11 6.44 18.61
CA GLU A 195 -26.28 5.36 19.14
C GLU A 195 -24.80 5.79 19.33
N LEU A 196 -24.45 7.03 18.97
CA LEU A 196 -23.10 7.53 19.07
C LEU A 196 -22.89 8.35 20.34
N ALA A 197 -21.72 8.20 20.97
CA ALA A 197 -21.28 9.12 22.01
C ALA A 197 -21.17 10.56 21.47
N THR A 198 -21.17 11.55 22.36
CA THR A 198 -20.91 12.94 21.93
C THR A 198 -19.46 13.13 21.48
N SER A 199 -19.19 14.19 20.74
CA SER A 199 -17.83 14.49 20.29
C SER A 199 -16.86 14.79 21.44
N GLU A 200 -17.37 15.29 22.55
CA GLU A 200 -16.64 15.64 23.78
C GLU A 200 -16.22 14.41 24.59
N GLU A 201 -16.94 13.29 24.44
CA GLU A 201 -16.62 12.03 25.11
C GLU A 201 -15.47 11.29 24.41
N VAL A 202 -15.13 11.64 23.16
CA VAL A 202 -14.02 11.04 22.43
C VAL A 202 -12.69 11.60 22.91
N SER A 203 -11.79 10.74 23.37
CA SER A 203 -10.43 11.14 23.72
C SER A 203 -9.62 11.48 22.48
N ARG A 204 -8.91 12.59 22.51
CA ARG A 204 -8.14 13.11 21.38
C ARG A 204 -6.63 13.12 21.65
N LEU A 205 -5.87 12.92 20.60
CA LEU A 205 -4.43 13.15 20.55
C LEU A 205 -4.18 14.31 19.59
N SER A 206 -3.38 15.29 20.00
CA SER A 206 -2.92 16.37 19.11
C SER A 206 -2.17 15.77 17.92
N GLY A 207 -2.52 16.18 16.70
CA GLY A 207 -1.85 15.71 15.50
C GLY A 207 -0.38 16.11 15.48
N GLN A 208 -0.06 17.37 15.86
CA GLN A 208 1.31 17.86 15.94
C GLN A 208 2.14 17.07 16.97
N ASP A 209 1.60 16.79 18.18
CA ASP A 209 2.31 16.01 19.19
C ASP A 209 2.46 14.55 18.75
N SER A 210 1.47 14.01 18.04
CA SER A 210 1.51 12.66 17.49
C SER A 210 2.62 12.50 16.45
N ILE A 211 2.75 13.45 15.53
CA ILE A 211 3.83 13.49 14.54
C ILE A 211 5.19 13.64 15.26
N SER A 212 5.30 14.56 16.22
CA SER A 212 6.54 14.78 16.95
C SER A 212 7.00 13.54 17.71
N ALA A 213 6.08 12.84 18.37
CA ALA A 213 6.38 11.62 19.11
C ALA A 213 6.82 10.47 18.17
N TYR A 214 6.16 10.30 17.03
CA TYR A 214 6.56 9.35 15.99
C TYR A 214 7.97 9.67 15.49
N VAL A 215 8.24 10.91 15.09
CA VAL A 215 9.56 11.33 14.57
C VAL A 215 10.66 11.05 15.59
N GLN A 216 10.46 11.43 16.86
CA GLN A 216 11.45 11.20 17.91
C GLN A 216 11.75 9.72 18.17
N ALA A 217 10.76 8.85 18.00
CA ALA A 217 10.91 7.43 18.27
C ALA A 217 11.45 6.62 17.09
N VAL A 218 11.08 7.01 15.86
CA VAL A 218 11.36 6.23 14.65
C VAL A 218 12.58 6.71 13.90
N ILE A 219 12.86 8.01 13.96
CA ILE A 219 13.99 8.61 13.26
C ILE A 219 15.14 8.84 14.23
N PRO A 220 16.28 8.16 14.04
CA PRO A 220 17.47 8.40 14.87
C PRO A 220 17.88 9.88 14.86
N GLN A 221 18.18 10.41 16.04
CA GLN A 221 18.73 11.76 16.14
C GLN A 221 20.16 11.76 15.62
N ALA A 222 20.53 12.78 14.84
CA ALA A 222 21.91 12.96 14.42
C ALA A 222 22.82 13.21 15.66
N ASP A 223 23.92 12.46 15.78
CA ASP A 223 24.88 12.56 16.88
C ASP A 223 25.61 13.92 16.95
N ALA A 224 25.67 14.65 15.85
CA ALA A 224 26.12 16.04 15.74
C ALA A 224 25.41 16.71 14.55
N PRO A 225 25.19 18.04 14.56
CA PRO A 225 24.79 18.73 13.36
C PRO A 225 25.86 18.40 12.30
N HIS A 226 25.46 17.76 11.23
CA HIS A 226 26.36 17.41 10.12
C HIS A 226 26.95 18.70 9.58
N ILE A 227 28.18 19.02 10.06
CA ILE A 227 28.92 20.18 9.65
C ILE A 227 29.25 19.98 8.17
N SER A 228 28.53 20.73 7.33
CA SER A 228 28.94 21.01 5.95
C SER A 228 29.31 19.76 5.15
N ARG A 229 28.40 18.80 5.02
CA ARG A 229 28.40 17.92 3.85
C ARG A 229 27.69 18.67 2.74
N HIS A 230 28.21 18.62 1.55
CA HIS A 230 27.53 19.11 0.35
C HIS A 230 26.33 18.19 0.13
N LEU A 231 25.26 18.43 0.92
CA LEU A 231 24.02 17.69 0.75
C LEU A 231 23.52 17.98 -0.66
N THR A 232 23.34 16.93 -1.42
CA THR A 232 22.63 17.00 -2.69
C THR A 232 21.30 17.70 -2.45
N GLU A 233 21.06 18.84 -3.10
CA GLU A 233 19.73 19.47 -3.09
C GLU A 233 18.72 18.50 -3.70
N TRP A 234 17.53 18.45 -3.15
CA TRP A 234 16.47 17.56 -3.61
C TRP A 234 15.11 18.25 -3.58
N VAL A 235 14.26 17.85 -4.51
CA VAL A 235 12.87 18.33 -4.61
C VAL A 235 11.94 17.29 -4.02
N TYR A 236 10.88 17.75 -3.34
CA TYR A 236 9.90 16.88 -2.72
C TYR A 236 8.46 17.30 -2.98
N THR A 237 7.63 16.28 -3.22
CA THR A 237 6.17 16.41 -3.26
C THR A 237 5.48 15.32 -2.45
N PRO A 238 4.54 15.66 -1.54
CA PRO A 238 3.61 14.73 -0.92
C PRO A 238 2.35 14.49 -1.79
N LEU A 239 2.31 14.93 -3.05
CA LEU A 239 1.16 14.85 -3.96
C LEU A 239 -0.16 15.33 -3.32
N CYS A 240 -0.15 16.49 -2.69
CA CYS A 240 -1.26 17.05 -1.90
C CYS A 240 -1.67 16.19 -0.69
N GLY A 241 -0.84 15.23 -0.29
CA GLY A 241 -1.06 14.34 0.84
C GLY A 241 -0.54 14.89 2.17
N VAL A 242 -0.55 14.03 3.19
CA VAL A 242 -0.24 14.41 4.59
C VAL A 242 1.24 14.25 4.97
N GLY A 243 2.10 13.78 4.05
CA GLY A 243 3.52 13.50 4.34
C GLY A 243 4.40 14.73 4.55
N GLY A 244 4.01 15.92 4.02
CA GLY A 244 4.88 17.09 3.91
C GLY A 244 5.57 17.52 5.21
N ALA A 245 4.79 17.93 6.18
CA ALA A 245 5.29 18.41 7.48
C ALA A 245 6.02 17.30 8.26
N THR A 246 5.53 16.07 8.17
CA THR A 246 6.13 14.92 8.86
C THR A 246 7.52 14.60 8.30
N LEU A 247 7.68 14.60 6.97
CA LEU A 247 8.99 14.35 6.36
C LEU A 247 9.99 15.47 6.69
N GLU A 248 9.57 16.73 6.68
CA GLU A 248 10.47 17.83 7.08
C GLU A 248 10.91 17.71 8.55
N ALA A 249 9.98 17.36 9.44
CA ALA A 249 10.33 17.12 10.84
C ALA A 249 11.30 15.93 10.97
N ALA A 250 11.08 14.86 10.20
CA ALA A 250 11.95 13.68 10.17
C ALA A 250 13.36 14.01 9.63
N CYS A 251 13.46 14.77 8.56
CA CYS A 251 14.74 15.26 8.03
C CYS A 251 15.47 16.16 9.03
N SER A 252 14.75 17.07 9.68
CA SER A 252 15.32 17.93 10.72
C SER A 252 15.89 17.13 11.89
N GLN A 253 15.17 16.09 12.35
CA GLN A 253 15.61 15.16 13.40
C GLN A 253 16.90 14.41 12.98
N ALA A 254 16.92 13.92 11.73
CA ALA A 254 18.06 13.20 11.16
C ALA A 254 19.25 14.11 10.76
N GLY A 255 19.11 15.43 10.90
CA GLY A 255 20.15 16.38 10.47
C GLY A 255 20.28 16.53 8.94
N ILE A 256 19.27 16.14 8.19
CA ILE A 256 19.20 16.24 6.73
C ILE A 256 18.62 17.61 6.34
N SER A 257 19.12 18.20 5.26
CA SER A 257 18.62 19.49 4.75
C SER A 257 17.16 19.42 4.32
N SER A 258 16.43 20.52 4.52
CA SER A 258 15.04 20.62 4.06
C SER A 258 14.94 20.52 2.53
N PRO A 259 13.86 19.93 2.00
CA PRO A 259 13.62 19.83 0.57
C PRO A 259 13.30 21.17 -0.08
N ILE A 260 13.52 21.27 -1.38
CA ILE A 260 12.84 22.22 -2.24
C ILE A 260 11.42 21.70 -2.45
N ARG A 261 10.44 22.41 -1.89
CA ARG A 261 9.03 21.97 -1.94
C ARG A 261 8.40 22.20 -3.30
N VAL A 262 7.51 21.31 -3.68
CA VAL A 262 6.50 21.56 -4.72
C VAL A 262 5.33 22.28 -4.05
N ASP A 263 5.40 23.60 -3.93
CA ASP A 263 4.47 24.40 -3.11
C ASP A 263 2.99 24.20 -3.48
N SER A 264 2.69 23.97 -4.76
CA SER A 264 1.33 23.69 -5.25
C SER A 264 0.77 22.32 -4.78
N GLN A 265 1.63 21.42 -4.30
CA GLN A 265 1.27 20.07 -3.88
C GLN A 265 1.67 19.77 -2.42
N PHE A 266 2.31 20.75 -1.73
CA PHE A 266 2.90 20.51 -0.43
C PHE A 266 1.88 20.48 0.71
N LYS A 267 0.85 21.32 0.63
CA LYS A 267 -0.22 21.33 1.64
C LYS A 267 -1.22 20.22 1.37
N PRO A 268 -1.70 19.54 2.43
CA PRO A 268 -2.75 18.54 2.28
C PRO A 268 -4.01 19.11 1.62
N ASP A 269 -4.44 18.50 0.52
CA ASP A 269 -5.68 18.82 -0.21
C ASP A 269 -6.23 17.54 -0.85
N GLY A 270 -7.23 16.95 -0.22
CA GLY A 270 -7.84 15.68 -0.67
C GLY A 270 -8.64 15.77 -1.97
N SER A 271 -8.78 16.96 -2.57
CA SER A 271 -9.31 17.12 -3.92
C SER A 271 -8.26 16.81 -5.00
N PHE A 272 -6.97 16.76 -4.62
CA PHE A 272 -5.82 16.49 -5.48
C PHE A 272 -5.82 17.31 -6.77
N PRO A 273 -5.78 18.63 -6.70
CA PRO A 273 -5.93 19.50 -7.87
C PRO A 273 -4.81 19.23 -8.90
N GLY A 274 -5.22 18.94 -10.13
CA GLY A 274 -4.29 18.59 -11.21
C GLY A 274 -3.71 17.17 -11.17
N LEU A 275 -4.11 16.34 -10.20
CA LEU A 275 -3.68 14.95 -10.03
C LEU A 275 -4.91 14.00 -10.07
N PRO A 276 -5.34 13.53 -11.24
CA PRO A 276 -6.48 12.60 -11.33
C PRO A 276 -6.27 11.32 -10.50
N PHE A 277 -5.02 10.84 -10.48
CA PHE A 277 -4.55 9.75 -9.64
C PHE A 277 -3.31 10.22 -8.88
N PRO A 278 -3.40 10.47 -7.58
CA PRO A 278 -2.28 10.93 -6.77
C PRO A 278 -1.35 9.75 -6.40
N ASN A 279 -0.95 8.98 -7.40
CA ASN A 279 -0.06 7.83 -7.28
C ASN A 279 1.30 8.20 -7.90
N PRO A 280 2.40 8.13 -7.15
CA PRO A 280 3.73 8.43 -7.69
C PRO A 280 4.13 7.57 -8.91
N GLU A 281 3.53 6.37 -9.06
CA GLU A 281 3.79 5.49 -10.21
C GLU A 281 3.05 5.93 -11.49
N GLU A 282 2.05 6.80 -11.37
CA GLU A 282 1.27 7.24 -12.52
C GLU A 282 2.04 8.22 -13.39
N LYS A 283 1.94 8.02 -14.69
CA LYS A 283 2.61 8.87 -15.67
C LYS A 283 2.14 10.32 -15.51
N GLY A 284 3.11 11.21 -15.25
CA GLY A 284 2.86 12.65 -15.10
C GLY A 284 2.59 13.11 -13.65
N ALA A 285 2.42 12.20 -12.68
CA ALA A 285 2.24 12.58 -11.27
C ALA A 285 3.39 13.43 -10.73
N LEU A 286 4.63 13.15 -11.15
CA LEU A 286 5.84 13.88 -10.75
C LEU A 286 6.21 15.03 -11.69
N ALA A 287 5.41 15.34 -12.70
CA ALA A 287 5.77 16.34 -13.73
C ALA A 287 6.09 17.74 -13.13
N GLU A 288 5.34 18.18 -12.13
CA GLU A 288 5.59 19.48 -11.48
C GLU A 288 6.88 19.46 -10.64
N ALA A 289 7.18 18.34 -9.97
CA ALA A 289 8.42 18.17 -9.24
C ALA A 289 9.63 18.17 -10.20
N PHE A 290 9.55 17.50 -11.33
CA PHE A 290 10.59 17.53 -12.38
C PHE A 290 10.79 18.93 -12.91
N ARG A 291 9.71 19.67 -13.19
CA ARG A 291 9.79 21.05 -13.68
C ARG A 291 10.49 22.00 -12.67
N ILE A 292 10.28 21.81 -11.38
CA ILE A 292 10.96 22.59 -10.33
C ILE A 292 12.42 22.18 -10.25
N ALA A 293 12.71 20.88 -10.24
CA ALA A 293 14.07 20.34 -10.20
C ALA A 293 14.90 20.83 -11.41
N ASP A 294 14.31 20.82 -12.61
CA ASP A 294 14.95 21.32 -13.82
C ASP A 294 15.31 22.80 -13.71
N ARG A 295 14.40 23.65 -13.23
CA ARG A 295 14.65 25.10 -13.04
C ARG A 295 15.68 25.38 -11.98
N ARG A 296 15.81 24.53 -10.97
CA ARG A 296 16.77 24.66 -9.87
C ARG A 296 18.09 23.94 -10.13
N ASN A 297 18.19 23.22 -11.26
CA ASN A 297 19.33 22.36 -11.60
C ASN A 297 19.61 21.29 -10.51
N VAL A 298 18.55 20.70 -9.96
CA VAL A 298 18.57 19.66 -8.95
C VAL A 298 18.40 18.29 -9.64
N ASN A 299 19.10 17.27 -9.18
CA ASN A 299 19.16 15.97 -9.85
C ASN A 299 18.37 14.87 -9.11
N LEU A 300 17.71 15.21 -8.01
CA LEU A 300 17.01 14.26 -7.15
C LEU A 300 15.59 14.74 -6.81
N VAL A 301 14.60 13.88 -7.01
CA VAL A 301 13.20 14.11 -6.65
C VAL A 301 12.71 12.95 -5.80
N LEU A 302 12.07 13.26 -4.67
CA LEU A 302 11.36 12.30 -3.83
C LEU A 302 9.86 12.64 -3.80
N ALA A 303 9.03 11.61 -3.68
CA ALA A 303 7.59 11.78 -3.50
C ALA A 303 7.01 10.72 -2.57
N ASN A 304 6.00 11.12 -1.77
CA ASN A 304 5.12 10.19 -1.08
C ASN A 304 3.73 10.20 -1.75
N ASP A 305 3.00 9.11 -1.58
CA ASP A 305 1.57 9.06 -1.88
C ASP A 305 0.77 9.80 -0.77
N PRO A 306 -0.55 10.04 -0.96
CA PRO A 306 -1.30 10.93 -0.07
C PRO A 306 -1.28 10.58 1.42
N ASP A 307 -1.20 9.31 1.80
CA ASP A 307 -1.10 8.89 3.21
C ASP A 307 0.33 8.55 3.66
N ALA A 308 1.31 8.85 2.78
CA ALA A 308 2.74 8.80 3.01
C ALA A 308 3.27 7.43 3.51
N ASP A 309 2.59 6.34 3.13
CA ASP A 309 3.08 5.00 3.40
C ASP A 309 4.03 4.49 2.29
N ARG A 310 4.13 5.18 1.13
CA ARG A 310 5.01 4.85 0.01
C ARG A 310 6.08 5.91 -0.23
N LEU A 311 7.14 5.50 -0.92
CA LEU A 311 8.22 6.37 -1.38
C LEU A 311 8.52 6.13 -2.85
N ALA A 312 8.50 7.17 -3.66
CA ALA A 312 9.06 7.20 -5.00
C ALA A 312 10.30 8.08 -5.05
N VAL A 313 11.27 7.68 -5.85
CA VAL A 313 12.51 8.41 -6.11
C VAL A 313 12.74 8.51 -7.60
N ALA A 314 13.14 9.68 -8.08
CA ALA A 314 13.60 9.88 -9.44
C ALA A 314 14.95 10.60 -9.46
N VAL A 315 15.83 10.16 -10.33
CA VAL A 315 17.16 10.74 -10.53
C VAL A 315 17.29 11.26 -11.95
N ARG A 316 18.06 12.35 -12.10
CA ARG A 316 18.33 12.91 -13.41
C ARG A 316 19.44 12.15 -14.11
N THR A 317 19.20 11.83 -15.36
CA THR A 317 20.18 11.22 -16.27
C THR A 317 20.44 12.13 -17.47
N LYS A 318 21.40 11.78 -18.32
CA LYS A 318 21.63 12.48 -19.59
C LYS A 318 20.42 12.43 -20.54
N ASP A 319 19.56 11.43 -20.39
CA ASP A 319 18.40 11.18 -21.26
C ASP A 319 17.09 11.72 -20.66
N GLY A 320 17.15 12.39 -19.49
CA GLY A 320 16.02 12.96 -18.76
C GLY A 320 15.86 12.37 -17.37
N TRP A 321 14.64 12.42 -16.83
CA TRP A 321 14.33 11.86 -15.51
C TRP A 321 14.13 10.34 -15.58
N ASN A 322 14.81 9.62 -14.69
CA ASN A 322 14.64 8.20 -14.47
C ASN A 322 14.02 7.99 -13.08
N GLN A 323 12.76 7.58 -13.03
CA GLN A 323 12.12 7.16 -11.80
C GLN A 323 12.53 5.72 -11.51
N LEU A 324 13.10 5.48 -10.33
CA LEU A 324 13.46 4.14 -9.89
C LEU A 324 12.19 3.29 -9.73
N SER A 325 12.24 2.06 -10.20
CA SER A 325 11.19 1.08 -9.91
C SER A 325 11.18 0.73 -8.42
N GLY A 326 10.06 0.18 -7.93
CA GLY A 326 9.98 -0.27 -6.54
C GLY A 326 11.03 -1.34 -6.20
N ASP A 327 11.39 -2.18 -7.16
CA ASP A 327 12.44 -3.20 -7.00
C ASP A 327 13.85 -2.58 -6.95
N GLU A 328 14.16 -1.59 -7.80
CA GLU A 328 15.46 -0.89 -7.77
C GLU A 328 15.65 -0.11 -6.47
N LEU A 329 14.62 0.63 -6.06
CA LEU A 329 14.67 1.37 -4.78
C LEU A 329 14.70 0.41 -3.59
N GLY A 330 13.95 -0.70 -3.65
CA GLY A 330 13.97 -1.76 -2.64
C GLY A 330 15.34 -2.40 -2.50
N LEU A 331 16.03 -2.66 -3.61
CA LEU A 331 17.39 -3.20 -3.60
C LEU A 331 18.40 -2.21 -2.98
N LEU A 332 18.33 -0.93 -3.33
CA LEU A 332 19.18 0.13 -2.77
C LEU A 332 18.98 0.31 -1.26
N LEU A 333 17.72 0.38 -0.82
CA LEU A 333 17.40 0.51 0.60
C LEU A 333 17.84 -0.74 1.39
N CYS A 334 17.64 -1.93 0.84
CA CYS A 334 18.11 -3.17 1.46
C CYS A 334 19.63 -3.18 1.60
N ASP A 335 20.38 -2.84 0.54
CA ASP A 335 21.85 -2.75 0.57
C ASP A 335 22.33 -1.79 1.67
N HIS A 336 21.71 -0.60 1.76
CA HIS A 336 22.02 0.36 2.81
C HIS A 336 21.73 -0.19 4.22
N GLN A 337 20.55 -0.80 4.41
CA GLN A 337 20.15 -1.37 5.69
C GLN A 337 21.06 -2.54 6.10
N LEU A 338 21.46 -3.40 5.18
CA LEU A 338 22.37 -4.50 5.46
C LEU A 338 23.78 -4.03 5.88
N LYS A 339 24.22 -2.87 5.38
CA LYS A 339 25.52 -2.25 5.73
C LYS A 339 25.49 -1.45 7.04
N THR A 340 24.33 -0.87 7.38
CA THR A 340 24.19 0.02 8.55
C THR A 340 23.63 -0.70 9.78
N THR A 341 23.05 -1.89 9.62
CA THR A 341 22.53 -2.70 10.72
C THR A 341 23.46 -3.86 11.04
N ASN A 342 23.60 -4.17 12.32
CA ASN A 342 24.41 -5.25 12.82
C ASN A 342 23.57 -6.15 13.73
N GLY A 343 24.12 -7.30 14.11
CA GLY A 343 23.49 -8.23 15.05
C GLY A 343 23.25 -9.60 14.44
N LYS A 344 22.74 -10.49 15.28
CA LYS A 344 22.32 -11.84 14.90
C LYS A 344 20.83 -11.83 14.54
N ASP A 345 20.39 -12.90 13.93
CA ASP A 345 18.96 -13.16 13.64
C ASP A 345 18.31 -12.03 12.83
N ARG A 346 19.11 -11.42 11.93
CA ARG A 346 18.61 -10.39 11.00
C ARG A 346 17.59 -10.97 10.05
N LEU A 347 16.47 -10.28 9.91
CA LEU A 347 15.32 -10.74 9.15
C LEU A 347 14.89 -9.68 8.13
N THR A 348 14.65 -10.15 6.90
CA THR A 348 14.09 -9.36 5.82
C THR A 348 12.92 -10.09 5.18
N ALA A 349 12.03 -9.37 4.49
CA ALA A 349 10.96 -9.99 3.73
C ALA A 349 10.59 -9.20 2.46
N SER A 350 10.05 -9.91 1.47
CA SER A 350 9.46 -9.27 0.28
C SER A 350 8.25 -10.06 -0.23
N SER A 351 7.44 -9.42 -1.07
CA SER A 351 6.34 -10.13 -1.73
C SER A 351 6.86 -11.16 -2.73
N VAL A 352 6.09 -12.22 -2.96
CA VAL A 352 6.43 -13.28 -3.94
C VAL A 352 6.49 -12.78 -5.37
N VAL A 353 5.93 -11.61 -5.66
CA VAL A 353 5.94 -10.99 -6.99
C VAL A 353 7.06 -9.95 -7.17
N SER A 354 7.66 -9.48 -6.07
CA SER A 354 8.83 -8.60 -6.11
C SER A 354 10.06 -9.31 -6.68
N SER A 355 11.08 -8.53 -7.06
CA SER A 355 12.35 -9.05 -7.60
C SER A 355 13.05 -10.02 -6.64
N GLU A 356 13.74 -11.00 -7.19
CA GLU A 356 14.63 -11.91 -6.44
C GLU A 356 15.99 -11.27 -6.09
N ALA A 357 16.26 -10.04 -6.54
CA ALA A 357 17.50 -9.32 -6.25
C ALA A 357 17.76 -9.15 -4.76
N VAL A 358 16.73 -8.75 -3.98
CA VAL A 358 16.86 -8.57 -2.52
C VAL A 358 17.14 -9.90 -1.82
N ALA A 359 16.45 -10.97 -2.20
CA ALA A 359 16.73 -12.31 -1.65
C ALA A 359 18.16 -12.76 -1.94
N THR A 360 18.65 -12.50 -3.15
CA THR A 360 20.03 -12.82 -3.57
C THR A 360 21.06 -11.99 -2.79
N LEU A 361 20.77 -10.71 -2.56
CA LEU A 361 21.64 -9.84 -1.75
C LEU A 361 21.67 -10.30 -0.28
N CYS A 362 20.53 -10.60 0.32
CA CYS A 362 20.44 -11.10 1.69
C CYS A 362 21.22 -12.41 1.88
N ALA A 363 21.11 -13.34 0.94
CA ALA A 363 21.85 -14.59 0.97
C ALA A 363 23.38 -14.36 0.98
N ARG A 364 23.86 -13.36 0.23
CA ARG A 364 25.28 -12.98 0.21
C ARG A 364 25.78 -12.40 1.53
N HIS A 365 24.87 -11.77 2.29
CA HIS A 365 25.17 -11.18 3.61
C HIS A 365 24.82 -12.12 4.78
N ASP A 366 24.46 -13.38 4.52
CA ASP A 366 24.03 -14.35 5.53
C ASP A 366 22.87 -13.82 6.40
N VAL A 367 21.87 -13.22 5.74
CA VAL A 367 20.66 -12.66 6.36
C VAL A 367 19.44 -13.45 5.90
N GLU A 368 18.59 -13.82 6.85
CA GLU A 368 17.34 -14.52 6.54
C GLU A 368 16.42 -13.62 5.71
N HIS A 369 15.94 -14.17 4.59
CA HIS A 369 14.95 -13.52 3.74
C HIS A 369 13.70 -14.38 3.57
N VAL A 370 12.53 -13.82 3.90
CA VAL A 370 11.23 -14.50 3.77
C VAL A 370 10.46 -13.94 2.59
N ARG A 371 10.04 -14.82 1.68
CA ARG A 371 9.10 -14.45 0.62
C ARG A 371 7.67 -14.69 1.12
N THR A 372 6.82 -13.67 1.02
CA THR A 372 5.46 -13.68 1.55
C THR A 372 4.43 -13.44 0.46
N LEU A 373 3.16 -13.63 0.77
CA LEU A 373 2.07 -13.21 -0.11
C LEU A 373 2.13 -11.70 -0.39
N THR A 374 1.48 -11.27 -1.46
CA THR A 374 1.34 -9.85 -1.81
C THR A 374 0.46 -9.12 -0.79
N GLY A 375 0.89 -7.93 -0.42
CA GLY A 375 0.26 -7.08 0.58
C GLY A 375 1.11 -6.98 1.85
N PHE A 376 1.30 -5.76 2.31
CA PHE A 376 2.27 -5.46 3.37
C PHE A 376 1.93 -6.14 4.70
N LYS A 377 0.66 -6.47 4.94
CA LYS A 377 0.21 -7.28 6.07
C LYS A 377 0.89 -8.65 6.17
N TRP A 378 1.30 -9.20 5.03
CA TRP A 378 2.04 -10.46 4.97
C TRP A 378 3.55 -10.25 5.08
N ILE A 379 4.05 -9.13 4.54
CA ILE A 379 5.48 -8.78 4.63
C ILE A 379 5.88 -8.52 6.08
N MET A 380 5.01 -7.90 6.88
CA MET A 380 5.27 -7.63 8.29
C MET A 380 4.92 -8.80 9.23
N GLU A 381 4.24 -9.84 8.74
CA GLU A 381 3.90 -11.02 9.54
C GLU A 381 5.12 -11.69 10.17
N PRO A 382 6.23 -11.93 9.44
CA PRO A 382 7.45 -12.49 10.05
C PRO A 382 8.04 -11.65 11.18
N ALA A 383 7.95 -10.31 11.11
CA ALA A 383 8.39 -9.43 12.19
C ALA A 383 7.43 -9.48 13.39
N ALA A 384 6.11 -9.50 13.14
CA ALA A 384 5.09 -9.56 14.18
C ALA A 384 5.09 -10.91 14.93
N SER A 385 5.29 -12.01 14.22
CA SER A 385 5.30 -13.36 14.80
C SER A 385 6.62 -13.74 15.49
N ARG A 386 7.71 -13.04 15.16
CA ARG A 386 9.06 -13.27 15.72
C ARG A 386 9.62 -11.99 16.34
N PRO A 387 9.09 -11.52 17.49
CA PRO A 387 9.47 -10.24 18.09
C PRO A 387 10.94 -10.20 18.55
N ASP A 388 11.58 -11.37 18.76
CA ASP A 388 13.00 -11.46 19.12
C ASP A 388 13.93 -11.40 17.89
N SER A 389 13.40 -11.44 16.67
CA SER A 389 14.20 -11.28 15.45
C SER A 389 14.62 -9.82 15.26
N ASN A 390 15.78 -9.63 14.66
CA ASN A 390 16.26 -8.31 14.28
C ASN A 390 15.72 -7.94 12.90
N TRP A 391 14.55 -7.30 12.86
CA TRP A 391 13.96 -6.82 11.60
C TRP A 391 14.84 -5.75 10.97
N VAL A 392 15.24 -5.98 9.73
CA VAL A 392 16.13 -5.10 8.98
C VAL A 392 15.40 -4.37 7.86
N PHE A 393 14.60 -5.12 7.06
CA PHE A 393 14.00 -4.56 5.86
C PHE A 393 12.84 -5.40 5.34
N GLY A 394 11.82 -4.72 4.81
CA GLY A 394 10.75 -5.35 4.06
C GLY A 394 10.27 -4.46 2.93
N TYR A 395 9.86 -5.06 1.80
CA TYR A 395 9.33 -4.26 0.69
C TYR A 395 8.34 -5.01 -0.21
N GLU A 396 7.51 -4.24 -0.88
CA GLU A 396 6.74 -4.65 -2.06
C GLU A 396 7.07 -3.74 -3.24
N GLU A 397 7.04 -4.29 -4.44
CA GLU A 397 7.40 -3.62 -5.70
C GLU A 397 6.55 -2.36 -5.98
N ALA A 398 5.39 -2.25 -5.36
CA ALA A 398 4.50 -1.10 -5.46
C ALA A 398 4.91 0.07 -4.54
N LEU A 399 6.20 0.38 -4.47
CA LEU A 399 6.81 1.50 -3.73
C LEU A 399 6.60 1.45 -2.20
N GLY A 400 6.33 0.28 -1.62
CA GLY A 400 6.13 0.12 -0.18
C GLY A 400 7.38 -0.42 0.51
N TYR A 401 7.86 0.24 1.57
CA TYR A 401 9.09 -0.13 2.29
C TYR A 401 8.91 -0.04 3.79
N SER A 402 9.52 -0.98 4.52
CA SER A 402 9.71 -0.94 5.97
C SER A 402 11.21 -1.03 6.28
N VAL A 403 11.73 -0.05 7.00
CA VAL A 403 13.16 0.09 7.33
C VAL A 403 13.42 0.02 8.84
N ASN A 404 12.39 -0.28 9.63
CA ASN A 404 12.44 -0.43 11.09
C ASN A 404 11.27 -1.30 11.58
N SER A 405 11.31 -1.74 12.84
CA SER A 405 10.26 -2.54 13.48
C SER A 405 9.27 -1.72 14.33
N ALA A 406 9.43 -0.40 14.38
CA ALA A 406 8.55 0.47 15.18
C ALA A 406 7.19 0.71 14.50
N VAL A 407 7.13 0.53 13.16
CA VAL A 407 5.92 0.62 12.35
C VAL A 407 5.76 -0.71 11.61
N LEU A 408 4.71 -1.47 11.93
CA LEU A 408 4.46 -2.77 11.29
C LEU A 408 3.59 -2.65 10.02
N ASP A 409 3.91 -1.66 9.21
CA ASP A 409 3.40 -1.43 7.86
C ASP A 409 4.47 -0.70 7.04
N LYS A 410 4.15 -0.33 5.81
CA LYS A 410 4.93 0.58 4.98
C LYS A 410 5.11 1.92 5.68
N ASP A 411 6.29 2.46 5.56
CA ASP A 411 6.62 3.79 6.09
C ASP A 411 7.47 4.58 5.09
N GLY A 412 6.80 5.35 4.26
CA GLY A 412 7.43 6.17 3.24
C GLY A 412 8.27 7.33 3.82
N ILE A 413 7.98 7.73 5.07
CA ILE A 413 8.73 8.80 5.76
C ILE A 413 10.10 8.29 6.21
N SER A 414 10.15 7.20 6.97
CA SER A 414 11.42 6.63 7.43
C SER A 414 12.24 6.06 6.26
N ALA A 415 11.58 5.51 5.23
CA ALA A 415 12.24 5.07 4.00
C ALA A 415 12.92 6.24 3.26
N ALA A 416 12.27 7.42 3.19
CA ALA A 416 12.84 8.62 2.59
C ALA A 416 14.09 9.09 3.35
N VAL A 417 14.05 9.12 4.69
CA VAL A 417 15.21 9.45 5.52
C VAL A 417 16.36 8.47 5.26
N LYS A 418 16.09 7.17 5.25
CA LYS A 418 17.12 6.14 4.97
C LYS A 418 17.70 6.23 3.55
N PHE A 419 16.88 6.57 2.58
CA PHE A 419 17.36 6.83 1.22
C PHE A 419 18.29 8.06 1.18
N LEU A 420 17.93 9.15 1.86
CA LEU A 420 18.76 10.36 1.91
C LEU A 420 20.09 10.12 2.68
N GLU A 421 20.08 9.37 3.78
CA GLU A 421 21.30 8.90 4.47
C GLU A 421 22.20 8.07 3.53
N MET A 422 21.61 7.21 2.70
CA MET A 422 22.35 6.46 1.68
C MET A 422 22.98 7.40 0.65
N ILE A 423 22.24 8.39 0.14
CA ILE A 423 22.77 9.37 -0.81
C ILE A 423 23.98 10.10 -0.23
N GLU A 424 23.93 10.56 1.02
CA GLU A 424 25.09 11.17 1.68
C GLU A 424 26.30 10.25 1.70
N THR A 425 26.08 8.96 1.97
CA THR A 425 27.14 7.96 2.01
C THR A 425 27.74 7.72 0.61
N LEU A 426 26.91 7.68 -0.43
CA LEU A 426 27.35 7.51 -1.80
C LEU A 426 28.06 8.76 -2.34
N ASP A 427 27.55 9.96 -2.06
CA ASP A 427 28.19 11.24 -2.43
C ASP A 427 29.61 11.36 -1.87
N ALA A 428 29.85 10.84 -0.66
CA ALA A 428 31.18 10.85 -0.03
C ALA A 428 32.25 10.06 -0.82
N VAL A 429 31.80 9.14 -1.68
CA VAL A 429 32.67 8.33 -2.57
C VAL A 429 32.45 8.64 -4.05
N ASN A 430 31.75 9.74 -4.38
CA ASN A 430 31.39 10.21 -5.71
C ASN A 430 30.59 9.18 -6.53
N LEU A 431 29.68 8.47 -5.87
CA LEU A 431 28.72 7.58 -6.49
C LEU A 431 27.30 8.15 -6.38
N GLY A 432 26.46 7.84 -7.36
CA GLY A 432 25.02 8.05 -7.29
C GLY A 432 24.27 6.73 -7.12
N PRO A 433 22.92 6.78 -6.98
CA PRO A 433 22.12 5.58 -6.83
C PRO A 433 22.16 4.66 -8.06
N LEU A 434 22.30 5.18 -9.27
CA LEU A 434 22.39 4.37 -10.47
C LEU A 434 23.72 3.64 -10.57
N GLU A 435 24.83 4.32 -10.24
CA GLU A 435 26.15 3.70 -10.16
C GLU A 435 26.19 2.62 -9.07
N ARG A 436 25.48 2.81 -7.93
CA ARG A 436 25.37 1.77 -6.91
C ARG A 436 24.58 0.56 -7.41
N LEU A 437 23.50 0.76 -8.18
CA LEU A 437 22.77 -0.33 -8.84
C LEU A 437 23.66 -1.08 -9.86
N ASP A 438 24.57 -0.39 -10.53
CA ASP A 438 25.54 -1.03 -11.43
C ASP A 438 26.56 -1.88 -10.67
N GLU A 439 27.09 -1.39 -9.55
CA GLU A 439 27.95 -2.18 -8.69
C GLU A 439 27.23 -3.43 -8.17
N LEU A 440 25.99 -3.29 -7.69
CA LEU A 440 25.17 -4.41 -7.22
C LEU A 440 24.91 -5.42 -8.35
N ALA A 441 24.70 -4.97 -9.58
CA ALA A 441 24.55 -5.88 -10.72
C ALA A 441 25.80 -6.74 -10.95
N PHE A 442 27.01 -6.22 -10.76
CA PHE A 442 28.24 -7.02 -10.81
C PHE A 442 28.42 -7.91 -9.57
N GLU A 443 27.90 -7.49 -8.41
CA GLU A 443 28.03 -8.24 -7.16
C GLU A 443 27.09 -9.47 -7.07
N ILE A 444 25.82 -9.30 -7.46
CA ILE A 444 24.75 -10.31 -7.27
C ILE A 444 24.08 -10.76 -8.57
N GLY A 445 24.39 -10.15 -9.71
CA GLY A 445 23.70 -10.33 -10.98
C GLY A 445 22.80 -9.14 -11.34
N LEU A 446 22.49 -9.00 -12.61
CA LEU A 446 21.55 -7.99 -13.12
C LEU A 446 20.13 -8.54 -13.07
N PHE A 447 19.23 -7.85 -12.40
CA PHE A 447 17.80 -8.12 -12.34
C PHE A 447 17.04 -6.95 -12.99
N VAL A 448 16.24 -7.25 -13.99
CA VAL A 448 15.40 -6.26 -14.68
C VAL A 448 13.96 -6.71 -14.55
N THR A 449 13.09 -5.87 -14.02
CA THR A 449 11.68 -6.19 -13.82
C THR A 449 10.76 -5.39 -14.74
N HIS A 450 9.60 -5.94 -15.03
CA HIS A 450 8.54 -5.28 -15.76
C HIS A 450 7.19 -5.80 -15.28
N GLN A 451 6.16 -4.93 -15.25
CA GLN A 451 4.79 -5.32 -14.94
C GLN A 451 3.88 -5.04 -16.13
N ALA A 452 3.07 -6.03 -16.50
CA ALA A 452 1.99 -5.87 -17.45
C ALA A 452 0.65 -6.15 -16.77
N SER A 453 -0.44 -5.55 -17.24
CA SER A 453 -1.77 -5.81 -16.72
C SER A 453 -2.85 -5.56 -17.76
N GLY A 454 -3.96 -6.30 -17.67
CA GLY A 454 -5.10 -6.15 -18.57
C GLY A 454 -6.42 -6.35 -17.83
N GLN A 455 -7.47 -5.67 -18.29
CA GLN A 455 -8.84 -5.85 -17.78
C GLN A 455 -9.53 -6.97 -18.55
N PHE A 456 -10.01 -7.97 -17.83
CA PHE A 456 -10.74 -9.11 -18.37
C PHE A 456 -11.80 -9.51 -17.34
N ASP A 457 -12.89 -10.14 -17.79
CA ASP A 457 -13.87 -10.66 -16.84
C ASP A 457 -13.28 -11.81 -15.99
N SER A 458 -13.80 -11.99 -14.78
CA SER A 458 -13.26 -12.96 -13.81
C SER A 458 -13.33 -14.41 -14.31
N ILE A 459 -14.34 -14.76 -15.11
CA ILE A 459 -14.50 -16.11 -15.65
C ILE A 459 -13.39 -16.40 -16.66
N THR A 460 -13.10 -15.44 -17.55
CA THR A 460 -11.99 -15.54 -18.51
C THR A 460 -10.65 -15.68 -17.76
N ILE A 461 -10.42 -14.86 -16.74
CA ILE A 461 -9.15 -14.93 -15.95
C ILE A 461 -8.99 -16.30 -15.31
N GLU A 462 -10.01 -16.82 -14.63
CA GLU A 462 -9.96 -18.13 -13.97
C GLU A 462 -9.76 -19.26 -14.98
N SER A 463 -10.53 -19.25 -16.09
CA SER A 463 -10.43 -20.28 -17.13
C SER A 463 -9.05 -20.36 -17.76
N VAL A 464 -8.42 -19.20 -18.02
CA VAL A 464 -7.06 -19.17 -18.58
C VAL A 464 -6.03 -19.65 -17.57
N LEU A 465 -6.12 -19.23 -16.30
CA LEU A 465 -5.20 -19.70 -15.27
C LEU A 465 -5.31 -21.19 -15.04
N ASP A 466 -6.51 -21.77 -15.07
CA ASP A 466 -6.71 -23.22 -14.95
C ASP A 466 -6.16 -23.97 -16.16
N ALA A 467 -6.34 -23.44 -17.38
CA ALA A 467 -5.73 -24.02 -18.58
C ALA A 467 -4.20 -24.01 -18.51
N LEU A 468 -3.60 -22.92 -18.02
CA LEU A 468 -2.14 -22.80 -17.84
C LEU A 468 -1.60 -23.77 -16.78
N ARG A 469 -2.38 -24.14 -15.76
CA ARG A 469 -2.03 -25.17 -14.78
C ARG A 469 -2.04 -26.56 -15.38
N ILE A 470 -3.05 -26.86 -16.20
CA ILE A 470 -3.20 -28.18 -16.84
C ILE A 470 -2.18 -28.37 -17.97
N THR A 471 -1.94 -27.34 -18.75
CA THR A 471 -1.04 -27.37 -19.91
C THR A 471 -0.13 -26.13 -19.92
N PRO A 472 0.95 -26.15 -19.11
CA PRO A 472 1.92 -25.06 -19.09
C PRO A 472 2.56 -24.86 -20.47
N PRO A 473 2.90 -23.60 -20.86
CA PRO A 473 3.62 -23.36 -22.11
C PRO A 473 5.04 -23.96 -22.04
N GLU A 474 5.49 -24.59 -23.12
CA GLU A 474 6.86 -25.09 -23.24
C GLU A 474 7.83 -23.94 -23.52
N GLU A 475 7.37 -22.87 -24.16
CA GLU A 475 8.13 -21.70 -24.56
C GLU A 475 7.29 -20.43 -24.49
N VAL A 476 7.90 -19.31 -24.08
CA VAL A 476 7.31 -17.97 -24.12
C VAL A 476 8.28 -17.01 -24.79
N ASN A 477 7.91 -16.43 -25.91
CA ASN A 477 8.70 -15.44 -26.66
C ASN A 477 10.16 -15.89 -26.91
N GLY A 478 10.37 -17.17 -27.26
CA GLY A 478 11.69 -17.73 -27.52
C GLY A 478 12.43 -18.27 -26.28
N SER A 479 11.91 -18.04 -25.09
CA SER A 479 12.47 -18.53 -23.82
C SER A 479 11.86 -19.87 -23.44
N GLN A 480 12.67 -20.93 -23.39
CA GLN A 480 12.23 -22.27 -23.02
C GLN A 480 11.90 -22.36 -21.54
N ILE A 481 10.66 -22.72 -21.20
CA ILE A 481 10.20 -22.91 -19.81
C ILE A 481 10.71 -24.26 -19.28
N VAL A 482 11.35 -24.20 -18.11
CA VAL A 482 11.94 -25.38 -17.44
C VAL A 482 11.29 -25.70 -16.10
N ALA A 483 10.50 -24.76 -15.56
CA ALA A 483 9.75 -24.99 -14.33
C ALA A 483 8.43 -24.22 -14.33
N THR A 484 7.39 -24.87 -13.83
CA THR A 484 6.09 -24.27 -13.50
C THR A 484 5.83 -24.46 -12.02
N ILE A 485 5.45 -23.40 -11.33
CA ILE A 485 5.16 -23.39 -9.90
C ILE A 485 3.72 -22.90 -9.71
N ASP A 486 2.85 -23.79 -9.26
CA ASP A 486 1.50 -23.41 -8.84
C ASP A 486 1.50 -23.03 -7.36
N TRP A 487 1.14 -21.80 -7.05
CA TRP A 487 1.08 -21.30 -5.68
C TRP A 487 -0.19 -21.74 -4.94
N LEU A 488 -1.18 -22.34 -5.61
CA LEU A 488 -2.28 -23.03 -4.94
C LEU A 488 -1.83 -24.30 -4.22
N GLU A 489 -0.73 -24.92 -4.67
CA GLU A 489 -0.15 -26.12 -4.07
C GLU A 489 0.80 -25.82 -2.90
N LYS A 490 1.12 -24.55 -2.65
CA LYS A 490 1.97 -24.14 -1.53
C LYS A 490 1.24 -24.32 -0.20
N PRO A 491 1.96 -24.71 0.87
CA PRO A 491 1.35 -24.81 2.20
C PRO A 491 0.93 -23.42 2.69
N HIS A 492 -0.14 -23.38 3.50
CA HIS A 492 -0.54 -22.15 4.20
C HIS A 492 0.64 -21.62 5.05
N PRO A 493 0.90 -20.30 5.12
CA PRO A 493 0.08 -19.20 4.57
C PRO A 493 0.38 -18.81 3.12
N LEU A 494 1.26 -19.50 2.40
CA LEU A 494 1.70 -19.10 1.06
C LEU A 494 0.74 -19.50 -0.07
N THR A 495 -0.38 -20.17 0.24
CA THR A 495 -1.38 -20.54 -0.77
C THR A 495 -2.05 -19.31 -1.38
N THR A 496 -1.93 -19.13 -2.69
CA THR A 496 -2.53 -18.01 -3.42
C THR A 496 -2.77 -18.36 -4.89
N ASN A 497 -3.76 -17.74 -5.52
CA ASN A 497 -4.04 -17.92 -6.96
C ASN A 497 -2.97 -17.19 -7.79
N LEU A 498 -1.80 -17.79 -7.87
CA LEU A 498 -0.66 -17.33 -8.67
C LEU A 498 -0.03 -18.54 -9.36
N ILE A 499 0.33 -18.40 -10.63
CA ILE A 499 1.15 -19.35 -11.37
C ILE A 499 2.45 -18.68 -11.80
N GLU A 500 3.57 -19.37 -11.63
CA GLU A 500 4.89 -18.86 -11.98
C GLU A 500 5.59 -19.79 -12.97
N PHE A 501 6.13 -19.23 -14.05
CA PHE A 501 6.97 -19.91 -15.03
C PHE A 501 8.40 -19.43 -14.93
N ARG A 502 9.34 -20.34 -15.05
CA ARG A 502 10.78 -20.05 -15.08
C ARG A 502 11.42 -20.65 -16.32
N SER A 503 12.22 -19.86 -17.00
CA SER A 503 12.98 -20.31 -18.16
C SER A 503 14.43 -20.66 -17.81
N LYS A 504 15.09 -21.31 -18.75
CA LYS A 504 16.51 -21.67 -18.64
C LYS A 504 17.45 -20.45 -18.72
N ASP A 505 17.03 -19.41 -19.40
CA ASP A 505 17.80 -18.18 -19.66
C ASP A 505 17.52 -17.06 -18.64
N GLY A 506 16.86 -17.40 -17.53
CA GLY A 506 16.65 -16.50 -16.38
C GLY A 506 15.41 -15.62 -16.47
N LEU A 507 14.46 -15.91 -17.39
CA LEU A 507 13.16 -15.26 -17.40
C LEU A 507 12.25 -15.90 -16.35
N ARG A 508 11.61 -15.07 -15.54
CA ARG A 508 10.53 -15.42 -14.59
C ARG A 508 9.27 -14.68 -15.00
N ILE A 509 8.14 -15.40 -15.03
CA ILE A 509 6.81 -14.86 -15.32
C ILE A 509 5.88 -15.28 -14.19
N ALA A 510 5.32 -14.36 -13.44
CA ALA A 510 4.33 -14.65 -12.40
C ALA A 510 2.99 -13.99 -12.73
N ILE A 511 1.93 -14.77 -12.78
CA ILE A 511 0.59 -14.34 -13.23
C ILE A 511 -0.40 -14.55 -12.09
N ARG A 512 -1.18 -13.51 -11.79
CA ARG A 512 -2.25 -13.60 -10.78
C ARG A 512 -3.43 -12.70 -11.12
N PRO A 513 -4.65 -13.03 -10.66
CA PRO A 513 -5.75 -12.07 -10.69
C PRO A 513 -5.51 -10.93 -9.70
N SER A 514 -6.10 -9.78 -9.97
CA SER A 514 -6.21 -8.71 -8.97
C SER A 514 -7.22 -9.13 -7.89
N GLY A 515 -6.93 -8.82 -6.62
CA GLY A 515 -7.87 -9.11 -5.52
C GLY A 515 -9.06 -8.17 -5.42
N THR A 516 -9.07 -7.05 -6.17
CA THR A 516 -10.04 -5.97 -6.01
C THR A 516 -10.71 -5.51 -7.31
N GLU A 517 -10.18 -5.91 -8.46
CA GLU A 517 -10.63 -5.48 -9.77
C GLU A 517 -10.67 -6.66 -10.75
N PRO A 518 -11.54 -6.65 -11.79
CA PRO A 518 -11.54 -7.63 -12.85
C PRO A 518 -10.33 -7.41 -13.79
N LYS A 519 -9.16 -7.78 -13.30
CA LYS A 519 -7.86 -7.47 -13.91
C LYS A 519 -6.87 -8.59 -13.64
N VAL A 520 -6.09 -8.96 -14.63
CA VAL A 520 -4.90 -9.81 -14.45
C VAL A 520 -3.65 -8.96 -14.31
N LYS A 521 -2.75 -9.36 -13.44
CA LYS A 521 -1.41 -8.78 -13.26
C LYS A 521 -0.36 -9.83 -13.62
N ILE A 522 0.63 -9.40 -14.40
CA ILE A 522 1.76 -10.21 -14.85
C ILE A 522 3.02 -9.51 -14.40
N TYR A 523 3.81 -10.20 -13.58
CA TYR A 523 5.10 -9.72 -13.09
C TYR A 523 6.20 -10.49 -13.80
N LEU A 524 7.12 -9.77 -14.36
CA LEU A 524 8.18 -10.28 -15.22
C LEU A 524 9.54 -9.88 -14.67
N GLU A 525 10.47 -10.80 -14.66
CA GLU A 525 11.86 -10.53 -14.29
C GLU A 525 12.81 -11.27 -15.21
N GLN A 526 13.85 -10.57 -15.68
CA GLN A 526 14.99 -11.17 -16.38
C GLN A 526 16.23 -11.08 -15.49
N THR A 527 16.81 -12.22 -15.19
CA THR A 527 18.05 -12.32 -14.41
C THR A 527 19.22 -12.66 -15.30
N ILE A 528 20.32 -11.89 -15.18
CA ILE A 528 21.62 -12.19 -15.79
C ILE A 528 22.63 -12.38 -14.65
N PRO A 529 23.00 -13.62 -14.28
CA PRO A 529 23.81 -13.89 -13.09
C PRO A 529 25.23 -13.29 -13.14
N LYS A 530 25.80 -13.13 -14.33
CA LYS A 530 27.13 -12.55 -14.55
C LYS A 530 27.07 -11.60 -15.73
N PRO A 531 26.60 -10.37 -15.53
CA PRO A 531 26.54 -9.40 -16.63
C PRO A 531 27.95 -9.04 -17.09
N VAL A 532 28.14 -8.92 -18.41
CA VAL A 532 29.39 -8.53 -19.05
C VAL A 532 29.11 -7.44 -20.06
N GLY A 533 29.93 -6.43 -20.09
CA GLY A 533 29.82 -5.32 -21.03
C GLY A 533 29.03 -4.13 -20.49
N ASP A 534 28.34 -3.42 -21.37
CA ASP A 534 27.57 -2.22 -21.04
C ASP A 534 26.25 -2.59 -20.35
N LEU A 535 26.14 -2.29 -19.05
CA LEU A 535 24.94 -2.56 -18.26
C LEU A 535 23.72 -1.76 -18.73
N ALA A 536 23.90 -0.54 -19.23
CA ALA A 536 22.79 0.26 -19.74
C ALA A 536 22.18 -0.40 -21.00
N ALA A 537 23.03 -0.88 -21.91
CA ALA A 537 22.58 -1.63 -23.08
C ALA A 537 21.89 -2.95 -22.70
N LEU A 538 22.42 -3.68 -21.70
CA LEU A 538 21.81 -4.90 -21.20
C LEU A 538 20.43 -4.63 -20.57
N ARG A 539 20.29 -3.60 -19.71
CA ARG A 539 19.01 -3.19 -19.13
C ARG A 539 17.99 -2.83 -20.21
N SER A 540 18.38 -2.05 -21.22
CA SER A 540 17.50 -1.67 -22.32
C SER A 540 17.01 -2.89 -23.08
N SER A 541 17.90 -3.79 -23.46
CA SER A 541 17.55 -5.03 -24.18
C SER A 541 16.64 -5.93 -23.36
N CYS A 542 16.92 -6.13 -22.06
CA CYS A 542 16.04 -6.89 -21.16
C CYS A 542 14.67 -6.23 -21.03
N SER A 543 14.60 -4.90 -20.86
CA SER A 543 13.34 -4.17 -20.73
C SER A 543 12.47 -4.29 -21.99
N GLU A 544 13.07 -4.21 -23.18
CA GLU A 544 12.37 -4.40 -24.45
C GLU A 544 11.83 -5.84 -24.59
N ASN A 545 12.66 -6.83 -24.25
CA ASN A 545 12.23 -8.23 -24.24
C ASN A 545 11.07 -8.46 -23.25
N LEU A 546 11.17 -7.96 -22.02
CA LEU A 546 10.12 -8.11 -21.00
C LEU A 546 8.80 -7.45 -21.42
N LYS A 547 8.84 -6.30 -22.10
CA LYS A 547 7.63 -5.69 -22.68
C LYS A 547 7.00 -6.61 -23.73
N SER A 548 7.79 -7.22 -24.59
CA SER A 548 7.32 -8.17 -25.60
C SER A 548 6.72 -9.43 -24.96
N VAL A 549 7.40 -10.00 -23.95
CA VAL A 549 6.90 -11.13 -23.15
C VAL A 549 5.58 -10.76 -22.47
N GLY A 550 5.48 -9.58 -21.87
CA GLY A 550 4.25 -9.11 -21.20
C GLY A 550 3.07 -9.00 -22.17
N ALA A 551 3.30 -8.47 -23.38
CA ALA A 551 2.29 -8.38 -24.42
C ALA A 551 1.86 -9.79 -24.90
N ALA A 552 2.80 -10.69 -25.12
CA ALA A 552 2.52 -12.08 -25.50
C ALA A 552 1.71 -12.81 -24.42
N THR A 553 2.09 -12.65 -23.14
CA THR A 553 1.38 -13.27 -22.02
C THR A 553 -0.04 -12.70 -21.86
N LEU A 554 -0.23 -11.38 -22.02
CA LEU A 554 -1.57 -10.77 -21.99
C LEU A 554 -2.48 -11.30 -23.09
N SER A 555 -1.93 -11.65 -24.26
CA SER A 555 -2.73 -12.20 -25.38
C SER A 555 -3.36 -13.56 -25.07
N TRP A 556 -2.94 -14.27 -24.03
CA TRP A 556 -3.57 -15.53 -23.61
C TRP A 556 -4.97 -15.33 -23.02
N PHE A 557 -5.30 -14.11 -22.62
CA PHE A 557 -6.59 -13.74 -22.04
C PHE A 557 -7.59 -13.14 -23.06
N ASN A 558 -7.21 -13.03 -24.34
CA ASN A 558 -8.04 -12.49 -25.42
C ASN A 558 -8.87 -13.56 -26.15
#